data_4e9e8ca9170f222ade54d7921b77b67d
#
_entry.id   4e9e8ca9170f222ade54d7921b77b67d
#
_cell.length_a   1.000
_cell.length_b   1.000
_cell.length_c   1.000
_cell.angle_alpha   90.00
_cell.angle_beta   90.00
_cell.angle_gamma   90.00
#
_symmetry.space_group_name_H-M   'P 1'
#
loop_
_entity.id
_entity.type
_entity.pdbx_description
1 polymer ?
#
loop_
_entity_poly.entity_id
_entity_poly.type
_entity_poly.pdbx_seq_one_letter_code
_entity_poly.pdbx_strand_id
1 'polypeptide(L)'
;SVSMACLSCHDGTQAMDNIINAPGSGGYDPAGGGTNGLGYTWTGNVTTDGLMNAATIANLGTNLSNDHPIGIQYCGGGLTSTLGAVTGTCVDGDFNRAGVRTATINTNQVFWVETGAADGVKTRTDLPLYTRAFVAGSGPSVECGSCHDPHVAEGQSGPNSQTAGATFLRISNASSAVCT
;
A
#
# COMPACT_ATOMS: atom_id res chain seq x y z
N SER A 1 -7.99 -8.09 3.91
CA SER A 1 -6.65 -7.52 4.03
C SER A 1 -6.60 -6.12 3.43
N VAL A 2 -5.57 -5.36 3.78
CA VAL A 2 -5.37 -4.01 3.22
C VAL A 2 -5.18 -4.08 1.72
N SER A 3 -4.44 -5.06 1.21
CA SER A 3 -4.27 -5.25 -0.23
C SER A 3 -5.59 -5.46 -0.98
N MET A 4 -6.57 -6.12 -0.38
CA MET A 4 -7.88 -6.28 -1.02
C MET A 4 -8.61 -4.94 -1.22
N ALA A 5 -8.44 -4.00 -0.29
CA ALA A 5 -8.99 -2.66 -0.46
C ALA A 5 -8.32 -1.91 -1.63
N CYS A 6 -7.01 -2.07 -1.81
CA CYS A 6 -6.30 -1.48 -2.94
C CYS A 6 -6.72 -2.15 -4.26
N LEU A 7 -6.75 -3.47 -4.27
CA LEU A 7 -7.11 -4.25 -5.46
C LEU A 7 -8.56 -4.02 -5.91
N SER A 8 -9.48 -3.65 -5.01
CA SER A 8 -10.86 -3.32 -5.41
C SER A 8 -10.96 -2.20 -6.45
N CYS A 9 -9.92 -1.38 -6.58
CA CYS A 9 -9.81 -0.36 -7.63
C CYS A 9 -8.73 -0.68 -8.65
N HIS A 10 -7.61 -1.27 -8.20
CA HIS A 10 -6.42 -1.49 -9.02
C HIS A 10 -6.46 -2.79 -9.83
N ASP A 11 -7.46 -3.64 -9.66
CA ASP A 11 -7.67 -4.82 -10.51
C ASP A 11 -8.32 -4.50 -11.88
N GLY A 12 -8.69 -3.23 -12.10
CA GLY A 12 -9.28 -2.77 -13.35
C GLY A 12 -10.73 -3.19 -13.57
N THR A 13 -11.41 -3.75 -12.58
CA THR A 13 -12.79 -4.25 -12.71
C THR A 13 -13.84 -3.23 -12.28
N GLN A 14 -13.46 -2.17 -11.56
CA GLN A 14 -14.36 -1.14 -11.06
C GLN A 14 -14.32 0.10 -11.94
N ALA A 15 -15.50 0.66 -12.21
CA ALA A 15 -15.62 1.98 -12.82
C ALA A 15 -15.18 3.06 -11.81
N MET A 16 -14.17 3.84 -12.18
CA MET A 16 -13.56 4.85 -11.31
C MET A 16 -14.34 6.17 -11.33
N ASP A 17 -15.28 6.34 -12.25
CA ASP A 17 -16.10 7.55 -12.42
C ASP A 17 -17.42 7.53 -11.64
N ASN A 18 -17.69 6.45 -10.90
CA ASN A 18 -18.87 6.32 -10.03
C ASN A 18 -18.55 6.75 -8.59
N ILE A 19 -18.14 8.00 -8.42
CA ILE A 19 -17.76 8.54 -7.10
C ILE A 19 -18.84 9.50 -6.61
N ILE A 20 -19.45 9.18 -5.46
CA ILE A 20 -20.48 10.02 -4.83
C ILE A 20 -19.89 11.36 -4.35
N ASN A 21 -18.69 11.33 -3.77
CA ASN A 21 -17.97 12.50 -3.29
C ASN A 21 -16.74 12.74 -4.16
N ALA A 22 -16.94 13.22 -5.38
CA ALA A 22 -15.86 13.51 -6.30
C ALA A 22 -15.00 14.69 -5.82
N PRO A 23 -13.68 14.70 -6.14
CA PRO A 23 -12.81 15.82 -5.82
C PRO A 23 -13.34 17.15 -6.34
N GLY A 24 -13.49 18.13 -5.46
CA GLY A 24 -13.95 19.48 -5.82
C GLY A 24 -15.45 19.63 -6.10
N SER A 25 -16.24 18.57 -6.05
CA SER A 25 -17.67 18.61 -6.38
C SER A 25 -18.60 18.80 -5.19
N GLY A 26 -18.16 18.41 -4.01
CA GLY A 26 -19.00 18.48 -2.82
C GLY A 26 -20.18 17.53 -2.79
N GLY A 27 -20.24 16.55 -3.69
CA GLY A 27 -21.30 15.56 -3.68
C GLY A 27 -21.58 14.90 -5.04
N TYR A 28 -22.55 14.01 -5.04
CA TYR A 28 -23.02 13.30 -6.23
C TYR A 28 -23.81 14.25 -7.15
N ASP A 29 -23.41 14.32 -8.40
CA ASP A 29 -24.13 15.04 -9.45
C ASP A 29 -24.69 14.05 -10.48
N PRO A 30 -26.01 13.77 -10.47
CA PRO A 30 -26.60 12.82 -11.39
C PRO A 30 -26.63 13.34 -12.85
N ALA A 31 -26.45 14.64 -13.06
CA ALA A 31 -26.34 15.26 -14.39
C ALA A 31 -24.88 15.50 -14.79
N GLY A 32 -23.94 15.27 -13.88
CA GLY A 32 -22.52 15.53 -14.06
C GLY A 32 -21.80 14.41 -14.79
N GLY A 33 -20.49 14.58 -14.87
CA GLY A 33 -19.59 13.77 -15.65
C GLY A 33 -19.63 12.26 -15.42
N GLY A 34 -18.67 11.60 -15.99
CA GLY A 34 -18.61 10.15 -16.10
C GLY A 34 -19.35 9.62 -17.30
N THR A 35 -18.90 8.51 -17.82
CA THR A 35 -19.49 7.89 -19.03
C THR A 35 -20.94 7.49 -18.81
N ASN A 36 -21.31 7.17 -17.57
CA ASN A 36 -22.65 6.75 -17.19
C ASN A 36 -23.48 7.85 -16.51
N GLY A 37 -23.01 9.09 -16.48
CA GLY A 37 -23.69 10.21 -15.84
C GLY A 37 -23.80 10.10 -14.31
N LEU A 38 -22.96 9.27 -13.68
CA LEU A 38 -23.04 8.92 -12.26
C LEU A 38 -22.04 9.67 -11.37
N GLY A 39 -21.36 10.70 -11.87
CA GLY A 39 -20.45 11.45 -11.04
C GLY A 39 -19.33 12.13 -11.79
N TYR A 40 -18.10 11.94 -11.36
CA TYR A 40 -16.91 12.62 -11.83
C TYR A 40 -16.41 12.05 -13.16
N THR A 41 -16.09 12.91 -14.14
CA THR A 41 -15.43 12.51 -15.37
C THR A 41 -13.92 12.41 -15.14
N TRP A 42 -13.40 11.22 -15.22
CA TRP A 42 -11.96 11.00 -15.25
C TRP A 42 -11.40 11.30 -16.61
N THR A 43 -10.27 11.99 -16.65
CA THR A 43 -9.52 12.25 -17.87
C THR A 43 -8.24 11.43 -17.88
N GLY A 44 -7.81 10.96 -19.06
CA GLY A 44 -6.57 10.22 -19.21
C GLY A 44 -6.77 8.71 -19.32
N ASN A 45 -6.15 7.96 -18.44
CA ASN A 45 -5.99 6.50 -18.57
C ASN A 45 -7.24 5.69 -18.13
N VAL A 46 -8.38 6.01 -18.66
CA VAL A 46 -9.65 5.29 -18.43
C VAL A 46 -10.26 4.84 -19.75
N THR A 47 -11.06 3.79 -19.69
CA THR A 47 -11.88 3.32 -20.82
C THR A 47 -13.16 4.14 -20.93
N THR A 48 -13.92 3.93 -22.02
CA THR A 48 -15.25 4.54 -22.20
C THR A 48 -16.24 4.16 -21.11
N ASP A 49 -16.04 3.02 -20.46
CA ASP A 49 -16.88 2.52 -19.35
C ASP A 49 -16.39 2.99 -17.98
N GLY A 50 -15.45 3.93 -17.95
CA GLY A 50 -14.87 4.47 -16.71
C GLY A 50 -13.89 3.54 -15.99
N LEU A 51 -13.57 2.38 -16.56
CA LEU A 51 -12.59 1.45 -15.99
C LEU A 51 -11.17 1.98 -16.17
N MET A 52 -10.28 1.62 -15.27
CA MET A 52 -8.86 1.89 -15.42
C MET A 52 -8.33 1.20 -16.69
N ASN A 53 -7.65 1.96 -17.56
CA ASN A 53 -7.13 1.42 -18.82
C ASN A 53 -6.04 0.38 -18.53
N ALA A 54 -6.09 -0.76 -19.21
CA ALA A 54 -5.13 -1.86 -19.07
C ALA A 54 -3.69 -1.46 -19.41
N ALA A 55 -3.47 -0.38 -20.18
CA ALA A 55 -2.14 0.14 -20.48
C ALA A 55 -1.56 1.01 -19.34
N THR A 56 -2.35 1.28 -18.30
CA THR A 56 -1.91 2.08 -17.15
C THR A 56 -1.13 1.19 -16.18
N ILE A 57 0.05 1.63 -15.75
CA ILE A 57 0.86 0.91 -14.77
C ILE A 57 0.12 0.65 -13.44
N ALA A 58 -0.87 1.47 -13.12
CA ALA A 58 -1.69 1.31 -11.92
C ALA A 58 -2.78 0.24 -12.05
N ASN A 59 -3.04 -0.26 -13.27
CA ASN A 59 -3.96 -1.38 -13.48
C ASN A 59 -3.19 -2.69 -13.37
N LEU A 60 -3.30 -3.34 -12.23
CA LEU A 60 -2.63 -4.62 -11.95
C LEU A 60 -3.37 -5.80 -12.60
N GLY A 61 -4.64 -5.58 -12.98
CA GLY A 61 -5.49 -6.67 -13.47
C GLY A 61 -5.86 -7.67 -12.37
N THR A 62 -6.49 -8.75 -12.80
CA THR A 62 -6.92 -9.84 -11.89
C THR A 62 -5.87 -10.94 -11.75
N ASN A 63 -4.87 -10.96 -12.61
CA ASN A 63 -3.76 -11.92 -12.57
C ASN A 63 -2.51 -11.25 -12.01
N LEU A 64 -2.24 -11.46 -10.73
CA LEU A 64 -1.11 -10.86 -10.01
C LEU A 64 0.18 -11.68 -10.13
N SER A 65 0.25 -12.70 -11.00
CA SER A 65 1.43 -13.56 -11.11
C SER A 65 2.64 -12.89 -11.76
N ASN A 66 2.43 -11.75 -12.39
CA ASN A 66 3.45 -10.90 -13.03
C ASN A 66 3.82 -9.67 -12.20
N ASP A 67 3.19 -9.51 -11.02
CA ASP A 67 3.47 -8.42 -10.11
C ASP A 67 4.44 -8.86 -9.00
N HIS A 68 4.98 -7.89 -8.27
CA HIS A 68 5.81 -8.20 -7.12
C HIS A 68 4.98 -8.82 -5.97
N PRO A 69 5.59 -9.65 -5.10
CA PRO A 69 4.86 -10.33 -4.04
C PRO A 69 4.20 -9.37 -3.04
N ILE A 70 2.94 -9.65 -2.70
CA ILE A 70 2.19 -9.02 -1.62
C ILE A 70 1.47 -10.07 -0.78
N GLY A 71 1.04 -9.71 0.41
CA GLY A 71 0.33 -10.64 1.28
C GLY A 71 1.22 -11.76 1.81
N ILE A 72 2.53 -11.54 1.89
CA ILE A 72 3.52 -12.49 2.37
C ILE A 72 3.93 -12.19 3.81
N GLN A 73 4.38 -13.22 4.53
CA GLN A 73 4.98 -13.01 5.84
C GLN A 73 6.29 -12.24 5.71
N TYR A 74 6.45 -11.20 6.53
CA TYR A 74 7.75 -10.54 6.65
C TYR A 74 8.80 -11.51 7.17
N CYS A 75 10.02 -11.41 6.71
CA CYS A 75 11.11 -12.35 7.01
C CYS A 75 10.93 -13.78 6.45
N GLY A 76 10.06 -14.03 5.52
CA GLY A 76 9.74 -15.40 5.11
C GLY A 76 9.06 -16.21 6.21
N GLY A 77 8.60 -15.56 7.29
CA GLY A 77 8.08 -16.16 8.51
C GLY A 77 9.10 -16.19 9.66
N GLY A 78 8.79 -16.97 10.69
CA GLY A 78 9.62 -17.12 11.89
C GLY A 78 9.40 -16.04 12.94
N LEU A 79 8.71 -14.94 12.61
CA LEU A 79 8.30 -13.94 13.60
C LEU A 79 6.93 -14.27 14.15
N THR A 80 6.79 -14.15 15.45
CA THR A 80 5.51 -14.20 16.15
C THR A 80 5.27 -12.87 16.83
N SER A 81 4.01 -12.42 16.78
CA SER A 81 3.60 -11.22 17.46
C SER A 81 2.75 -11.59 18.67
N THR A 82 3.23 -11.26 19.84
CA THR A 82 2.42 -11.19 21.05
C THR A 82 2.18 -9.73 21.39
N LEU A 83 1.17 -9.44 22.16
CA LEU A 83 0.84 -8.08 22.54
C LEU A 83 2.07 -7.39 23.16
N GLY A 84 2.52 -6.32 22.52
CA GLY A 84 3.67 -5.51 22.96
C GLY A 84 5.05 -6.02 22.56
N ALA A 85 5.16 -7.14 21.85
CA ALA A 85 6.47 -7.66 21.43
C ALA A 85 6.42 -8.39 20.08
N VAL A 86 7.52 -8.31 19.34
CA VAL A 86 7.79 -9.20 18.19
C VAL A 86 8.93 -10.13 18.60
N THR A 87 8.66 -11.42 18.62
CA THR A 87 9.62 -12.46 18.99
C THR A 87 9.97 -13.34 17.79
N GLY A 88 11.00 -14.17 17.94
CA GLY A 88 11.47 -15.06 16.89
C GLY A 88 12.56 -14.45 16.02
N THR A 89 13.01 -15.25 15.07
CA THR A 89 14.06 -14.92 14.11
C THR A 89 13.53 -15.07 12.69
N CYS A 90 14.04 -14.27 11.77
CA CYS A 90 13.70 -14.39 10.36
C CYS A 90 14.12 -15.77 9.82
N VAL A 91 13.26 -16.40 9.03
CA VAL A 91 13.61 -17.56 8.22
C VAL A 91 14.55 -17.12 7.10
N ASP A 92 14.25 -15.97 6.50
CA ASP A 92 15.09 -15.32 5.51
C ASP A 92 15.91 -14.20 6.20
N GLY A 93 17.23 -14.39 6.21
CA GLY A 93 18.16 -13.49 6.90
C GLY A 93 18.43 -12.17 6.18
N ASP A 94 17.97 -12.02 4.93
CA ASP A 94 18.17 -10.78 4.17
C ASP A 94 17.22 -9.67 4.63
N PHE A 95 16.16 -10.02 5.35
CA PHE A 95 15.24 -9.03 5.92
C PHE A 95 15.80 -8.34 7.17
N ASN A 96 15.48 -7.05 7.31
CA ASN A 96 15.88 -6.26 8.48
C ASN A 96 15.07 -6.61 9.73
N ARG A 97 15.44 -7.73 10.40
CA ARG A 97 14.82 -8.15 11.67
C ARG A 97 15.00 -7.11 12.77
N ALA A 98 16.16 -6.48 12.82
CA ALA A 98 16.51 -5.50 13.86
C ALA A 98 15.68 -4.22 13.75
N GLY A 99 15.19 -3.88 12.57
CA GLY A 99 14.32 -2.72 12.33
C GLY A 99 12.85 -2.95 12.69
N VAL A 100 12.42 -4.18 12.97
CA VAL A 100 11.01 -4.44 13.28
C VAL A 100 10.65 -3.90 14.65
N ARG A 101 9.63 -3.06 14.69
CA ARG A 101 9.07 -2.41 15.89
C ARG A 101 7.59 -2.71 16.04
N THR A 102 7.11 -2.51 17.25
CA THR A 102 5.68 -2.62 17.58
C THR A 102 5.30 -1.60 18.63
N ALA A 103 4.05 -1.15 18.55
CA ALA A 103 3.43 -0.31 19.57
C ALA A 103 1.93 -0.60 19.64
N THR A 104 1.29 -0.17 20.72
CA THR A 104 -0.17 -0.19 20.83
C THR A 104 -0.68 1.23 20.59
N ILE A 105 -1.46 1.41 19.52
CA ILE A 105 -2.08 2.69 19.15
C ILE A 105 -3.60 2.49 19.15
N ASN A 106 -4.32 3.26 19.96
CA ASN A 106 -5.78 3.15 20.09
C ASN A 106 -6.25 1.71 20.34
N THR A 107 -5.60 1.02 21.27
CA THR A 107 -5.85 -0.38 21.63
C THR A 107 -5.48 -1.43 20.57
N ASN A 108 -5.05 -1.01 19.38
CA ASN A 108 -4.60 -1.91 18.34
C ASN A 108 -3.07 -2.04 18.34
N GLN A 109 -2.59 -3.26 18.24
CA GLN A 109 -1.17 -3.49 18.05
C GLN A 109 -0.79 -3.22 16.59
N VAL A 110 0.22 -2.40 16.40
CA VAL A 110 0.77 -2.03 15.10
C VAL A 110 2.22 -2.46 15.00
N PHE A 111 2.65 -2.78 13.80
CA PHE A 111 4.01 -3.20 13.47
C PHE A 111 4.55 -2.34 12.33
N TRP A 112 5.85 -2.09 12.33
CA TRP A 112 6.52 -1.43 11.22
C TRP A 112 7.99 -1.83 11.17
N VAL A 113 8.61 -1.60 10.02
CA VAL A 113 10.07 -1.65 9.86
C VAL A 113 10.59 -0.23 9.84
N GLU A 114 11.52 0.10 10.73
CA GLU A 114 12.21 1.38 10.71
C GLU A 114 13.12 1.48 9.49
N THR A 115 12.97 2.57 8.74
CA THR A 115 13.77 2.87 7.54
C THR A 115 14.72 4.06 7.74
N GLY A 116 14.65 4.71 8.87
CA GLY A 116 15.45 5.89 9.24
C GLY A 116 16.22 5.70 10.53
N ALA A 117 16.15 6.68 11.42
CA ALA A 117 16.74 6.58 12.74
C ALA A 117 16.08 5.47 13.54
N ALA A 118 16.88 4.63 14.19
CA ALA A 118 16.40 3.53 15.04
C ALA A 118 15.97 4.07 16.42
N ASP A 119 14.95 4.94 16.44
CA ASP A 119 14.47 5.64 17.64
C ASP A 119 13.19 5.04 18.25
N GLY A 120 12.61 4.04 17.59
CA GLY A 120 11.36 3.41 18.00
C GLY A 120 10.10 4.23 17.74
N VAL A 121 10.23 5.38 17.09
CA VAL A 121 9.11 6.27 16.77
C VAL A 121 8.66 6.02 15.33
N LYS A 122 7.40 5.61 15.18
CA LYS A 122 6.84 5.41 13.84
C LYS A 122 6.74 6.72 13.08
N THR A 123 7.42 6.79 11.95
CA THR A 123 7.40 7.92 11.02
C THR A 123 6.62 7.55 9.74
N ARG A 124 6.44 8.53 8.86
CA ARG A 124 5.75 8.31 7.58
C ARG A 124 6.58 7.45 6.61
N THR A 125 7.89 7.48 6.73
CA THR A 125 8.82 6.69 5.90
C THR A 125 8.91 5.24 6.30
N ASP A 126 8.55 4.92 7.54
CA ASP A 126 8.60 3.55 8.01
C ASP A 126 7.57 2.68 7.32
N LEU A 127 7.95 1.43 7.06
CA LEU A 127 7.11 0.47 6.34
C LEU A 127 6.16 -0.23 7.32
N PRO A 128 4.86 0.11 7.34
CA PRO A 128 3.91 -0.57 8.20
C PRO A 128 3.77 -2.03 7.80
N LEU A 129 3.71 -2.90 8.79
CA LEU A 129 3.41 -4.32 8.61
C LEU A 129 2.02 -4.62 9.18
N TYR A 130 1.33 -5.55 8.58
CA TYR A 130 -0.05 -5.87 8.93
C TYR A 130 -0.15 -7.27 9.54
N THR A 131 -1.01 -7.43 10.51
CA THR A 131 -1.26 -8.76 11.08
C THR A 131 -2.15 -9.56 10.14
N ARG A 132 -1.69 -10.75 9.79
CA ARG A 132 -2.42 -11.69 8.95
C ARG A 132 -2.25 -13.10 9.51
N ALA A 133 -3.31 -13.89 9.44
CA ALA A 133 -3.25 -15.32 9.75
C ALA A 133 -2.75 -16.09 8.52
N PHE A 134 -1.72 -16.87 8.71
CA PHE A 134 -1.19 -17.80 7.71
C PHE A 134 -1.32 -19.22 8.23
N VAL A 135 -1.19 -20.21 7.36
CA VAL A 135 -1.25 -21.64 7.75
C VAL A 135 -0.20 -21.97 8.83
N ALA A 136 0.96 -21.34 8.78
CA ALA A 136 2.05 -21.52 9.74
C ALA A 136 1.97 -20.61 10.97
N GLY A 137 0.86 -19.90 11.17
CA GLY A 137 0.67 -18.99 12.31
C GLY A 137 0.33 -17.57 11.88
N SER A 138 0.24 -16.67 12.85
CA SER A 138 0.01 -15.24 12.62
C SER A 138 1.32 -14.49 12.82
N GLY A 139 1.60 -13.55 11.96
CA GLY A 139 2.80 -12.72 12.04
C GLY A 139 2.67 -11.43 11.24
N PRO A 140 3.65 -10.53 11.36
CA PRO A 140 3.73 -9.35 10.53
C PRO A 140 3.79 -9.73 9.05
N SER A 141 3.00 -9.06 8.23
CA SER A 141 2.91 -9.30 6.78
C SER A 141 3.11 -8.03 5.98
N VAL A 142 3.66 -8.20 4.79
CA VAL A 142 3.79 -7.15 3.78
C VAL A 142 2.50 -7.11 2.95
N GLU A 143 1.87 -5.96 2.90
CA GLU A 143 0.68 -5.68 2.08
C GLU A 143 0.98 -4.49 1.16
N CYS A 144 0.10 -4.16 0.23
CA CYS A 144 0.29 -3.00 -0.64
C CYS A 144 0.64 -1.72 0.16
N GLY A 145 -0.10 -1.46 1.24
CA GLY A 145 0.13 -0.30 2.11
C GLY A 145 1.42 -0.34 2.91
N SER A 146 2.18 -1.44 2.91
CA SER A 146 3.50 -1.47 3.54
C SER A 146 4.49 -0.59 2.78
N CYS A 147 4.47 -0.67 1.47
CA CYS A 147 5.40 0.07 0.61
C CYS A 147 4.76 1.32 -0.01
N HIS A 148 3.45 1.29 -0.29
CA HIS A 148 2.74 2.39 -0.94
C HIS A 148 1.92 3.21 0.05
N ASP A 149 1.93 4.53 -0.13
CA ASP A 149 1.11 5.47 0.62
C ASP A 149 0.48 6.50 -0.33
N PRO A 150 -0.84 6.43 -0.56
CA PRO A 150 -1.52 7.35 -1.47
C PRO A 150 -1.48 8.82 -1.01
N HIS A 151 -1.05 9.09 0.23
CA HIS A 151 -0.87 10.45 0.75
C HIS A 151 0.53 11.02 0.47
N VAL A 152 1.43 10.25 -0.15
CA VAL A 152 2.73 10.78 -0.61
C VAL A 152 2.49 11.64 -1.84
N ALA A 153 2.65 12.95 -1.68
CA ALA A 153 2.50 13.89 -2.80
C ALA A 153 3.72 13.83 -3.72
N GLU A 154 3.45 13.81 -5.02
CA GLU A 154 4.46 13.99 -6.04
C GLU A 154 5.17 15.35 -5.87
N GLY A 155 6.49 15.36 -6.01
CA GLY A 155 7.28 16.60 -5.94
C GLY A 155 7.60 17.11 -4.54
N GLN A 156 7.29 16.39 -3.48
CA GLN A 156 7.76 16.75 -2.13
C GLN A 156 9.26 16.55 -1.99
N SER A 157 9.97 17.59 -1.56
CA SER A 157 11.40 17.50 -1.21
C SER A 157 11.59 16.75 0.11
N GLY A 158 12.56 15.85 0.15
CA GLY A 158 12.87 15.06 1.33
C GLY A 158 13.16 13.60 0.97
N PRO A 159 13.42 12.73 1.95
CA PRO A 159 13.72 11.33 1.70
C PRO A 159 12.60 10.56 0.98
N ASN A 160 11.42 11.15 0.91
CA ASN A 160 10.26 10.62 0.19
C ASN A 160 9.92 11.40 -1.07
N SER A 161 10.84 12.25 -1.55
CA SER A 161 10.65 12.94 -2.82
C SER A 161 10.55 11.92 -3.94
N GLN A 162 9.36 11.81 -4.51
CA GLN A 162 9.11 10.96 -5.65
C GLN A 162 9.26 11.79 -6.92
N THR A 163 10.09 11.33 -7.83
CA THR A 163 10.17 11.90 -9.18
C THR A 163 8.88 11.60 -9.94
N ALA A 164 8.53 12.43 -10.89
CA ALA A 164 7.36 12.21 -11.76
C ALA A 164 7.28 10.76 -12.26
N GLY A 165 6.13 10.14 -12.08
CA GLY A 165 5.92 8.71 -12.35
C GLY A 165 6.02 7.80 -11.11
N ALA A 166 6.13 8.39 -9.94
CA ALA A 166 6.18 7.67 -8.68
C ALA A 166 4.92 6.85 -8.42
N THR A 167 5.14 5.67 -7.88
CA THR A 167 4.11 4.70 -7.50
C THR A 167 3.68 4.87 -6.05
N PHE A 168 3.72 6.09 -5.52
CA PHE A 168 3.40 6.41 -4.12
C PHE A 168 4.26 5.63 -3.09
N LEU A 169 5.48 5.28 -3.41
CA LEU A 169 6.37 4.58 -2.49
C LEU A 169 6.70 5.45 -1.26
N ARG A 170 6.69 4.84 -0.07
CA ARG A 170 7.03 5.51 1.19
C ARG A 170 8.47 5.96 1.25
N ILE A 171 9.36 5.21 0.60
CA ILE A 171 10.79 5.50 0.47
C ILE A 171 11.22 5.36 -0.99
N SER A 172 12.34 5.96 -1.33
CA SER A 172 12.95 5.78 -2.65
C SER A 172 13.33 4.33 -2.88
N ASN A 173 13.03 3.81 -4.07
CA ASN A 173 13.46 2.47 -4.48
C ASN A 173 14.84 2.48 -5.17
N ALA A 174 15.63 3.52 -5.00
CA ALA A 174 17.01 3.55 -5.48
C ALA A 174 17.81 2.39 -4.87
N SER A 175 18.48 1.62 -5.73
CA SER A 175 19.21 0.42 -5.32
C SER A 175 18.34 -0.64 -4.61
N SER A 176 17.06 -0.71 -4.96
CA SER A 176 16.08 -1.64 -4.36
C SER A 176 15.85 -1.44 -2.85
N ALA A 177 16.03 -0.23 -2.34
CA ALA A 177 15.95 0.07 -0.90
C ALA A 177 14.60 -0.27 -0.25
N VAL A 178 13.53 -0.43 -1.04
CA VAL A 178 12.22 -0.89 -0.54
C VAL A 178 12.21 -2.40 -0.29
N CYS A 179 13.10 -3.15 -0.97
CA CYS A 179 13.13 -4.62 -0.97
C CYS A 179 14.24 -5.19 -0.09
N THR A 180 15.17 -4.35 0.36
CA THR A 180 16.32 -4.69 1.22
C THR A 180 16.23 -3.99 2.61
#